data_6a9b8c88b77c2ab2355b7c66c970f28d
#
_entry.id   6a9b8c88b77c2ab2355b7c66c970f28d
#
_cell.length_a   1.000
_cell.length_b   1.000
_cell.length_c   1.000
_cell.angle_alpha   90.00
_cell.angle_beta   90.00
_cell.angle_gamma   90.00
#
_symmetry.space_group_name_H-M   'P 1'
#
loop_
_entity.id
_entity.type
_entity.pdbx_description
1 polymer ?
#
loop_
_entity_poly.entity_id
_entity_poly.type
_entity_poly.pdbx_seq_one_letter_code
_entity_poly.pdbx_strand_id
1 'polypeptide(L)'
;MTAQPKTLLTIITEGVLENSLVDDFKRLGVIGYTISEARGLGTHGLRTGNWRKDGNIRIDIVADSDQCARIVDQLRADYDRDYGLLMYSCPVDLHG
;
A
#
# COMPACT_ATOMS: atom_id res chain seq x y z
N MET A 1 13.51 21.46 14.78
CA MET A 1 12.29 20.71 14.40
C MET A 1 12.19 19.40 15.10
N THR A 2 11.06 19.14 15.64
CA THR A 2 10.81 17.89 16.35
C THR A 2 10.30 16.83 15.39
N ALA A 3 10.81 15.61 15.52
CA ALA A 3 10.29 14.51 14.77
C ALA A 3 8.86 14.18 15.23
N GLN A 4 8.02 13.73 14.31
CA GLN A 4 6.67 13.34 14.62
C GLN A 4 6.55 11.81 14.44
N PRO A 5 6.12 11.10 15.49
CA PRO A 5 5.89 9.66 15.33
C PRO A 5 4.71 9.41 14.41
N LYS A 6 4.95 8.57 13.43
CA LYS A 6 3.95 8.17 12.44
C LYS A 6 4.10 6.68 12.17
N THR A 7 3.28 6.21 11.28
CA THR A 7 3.36 4.83 10.80
C THR A 7 3.62 4.86 9.30
N LEU A 8 4.56 4.04 8.87
CA LEU A 8 4.76 3.78 7.44
C LEU A 8 3.98 2.53 7.10
N LEU A 9 3.05 2.67 6.19
CA LEU A 9 2.33 1.54 5.61
C LEU A 9 2.87 1.30 4.21
N THR A 10 3.33 0.07 3.96
CA THR A 10 3.78 -0.33 2.64
C THR A 10 2.79 -1.34 2.07
N ILE A 11 2.40 -1.10 0.82
CA ILE A 11 1.48 -1.97 0.10
C ILE A 11 2.18 -2.41 -1.17
N ILE A 12 2.26 -3.72 -1.38
CA ILE A 12 2.78 -4.27 -2.63
C ILE A 12 1.66 -5.08 -3.26
N THR A 13 1.32 -4.74 -4.49
CA THR A 13 0.20 -5.37 -5.16
C THR A 13 0.38 -5.32 -6.68
N GLU A 14 -0.61 -5.80 -7.39
CA GLU A 14 -0.59 -5.82 -8.85
C GLU A 14 -0.78 -4.42 -9.41
N GLY A 15 0.01 -4.09 -10.42
CA GLY A 15 0.00 -2.75 -11.00
C GLY A 15 -1.34 -2.34 -11.59
N VAL A 16 -2.15 -3.31 -12.00
CA VAL A 16 -3.47 -3.04 -12.54
C VAL A 16 -4.38 -2.32 -11.54
N LEU A 17 -4.07 -2.42 -10.25
CA LEU A 17 -4.89 -1.79 -9.21
C LEU A 17 -4.55 -0.33 -8.95
N GLU A 18 -3.55 0.21 -9.61
CA GLU A 18 -3.04 1.55 -9.25
C GLU A 18 -4.14 2.60 -9.24
N ASN A 19 -4.92 2.70 -10.30
CA ASN A 19 -5.94 3.74 -10.39
C ASN A 19 -7.04 3.56 -9.35
N SER A 20 -7.46 2.32 -9.11
CA SER A 20 -8.47 2.03 -8.09
C SER A 20 -7.98 2.40 -6.71
N LEU A 21 -6.71 2.10 -6.41
CA LEU A 21 -6.13 2.42 -5.12
C LEU A 21 -6.00 3.92 -4.91
N VAL A 22 -5.61 4.66 -5.94
CA VAL A 22 -5.53 6.11 -5.85
C VAL A 22 -6.90 6.70 -5.53
N ASP A 23 -7.96 6.19 -6.16
CA ASP A 23 -9.32 6.63 -5.86
C ASP A 23 -9.71 6.29 -4.43
N ASP A 24 -9.37 5.10 -3.96
CA ASP A 24 -9.63 4.70 -2.58
C ASP A 24 -8.92 5.63 -1.59
N PHE A 25 -7.67 5.97 -1.86
CA PHE A 25 -6.92 6.87 -0.98
C PHE A 25 -7.60 8.23 -0.87
N LYS A 26 -8.13 8.74 -1.96
CA LYS A 26 -8.86 10.00 -1.91
C LYS A 26 -10.08 9.91 -1.00
N ARG A 27 -10.83 8.82 -1.12
CA ARG A 27 -12.02 8.62 -0.28
C ARG A 27 -11.64 8.46 1.19
N LEU A 28 -10.50 7.84 1.47
CA LEU A 28 -10.04 7.60 2.82
C LEU A 28 -9.31 8.80 3.44
N GLY A 29 -9.14 9.86 2.69
CA GLY A 29 -8.49 11.05 3.19
C GLY A 29 -6.99 10.99 3.26
N VAL A 30 -6.37 10.12 2.48
CA VAL A 30 -4.91 10.01 2.42
C VAL A 30 -4.38 11.23 1.67
N ILE A 31 -3.46 11.96 2.30
CA ILE A 31 -2.93 13.19 1.71
C ILE A 31 -1.66 12.98 0.92
N GLY A 32 -0.93 11.91 1.16
CA GLY A 32 0.30 11.71 0.43
C GLY A 32 0.67 10.25 0.32
N TYR A 33 1.26 9.89 -0.79
CA TYR A 33 1.75 8.54 -1.02
C TYR A 33 2.82 8.58 -2.10
N THR A 34 3.64 7.54 -2.12
CA THR A 34 4.65 7.37 -3.16
C THR A 34 4.44 6.01 -3.79
N ILE A 35 4.41 5.97 -5.12
CA ILE A 35 4.24 4.72 -5.86
C ILE A 35 5.48 4.48 -6.69
N SER A 36 5.98 3.26 -6.64
CA SER A 36 7.10 2.82 -7.46
C SER A 36 6.83 1.43 -8.02
N GLU A 37 7.54 1.08 -9.07
CA GLU A 37 7.47 -0.27 -9.61
C GLU A 37 8.21 -1.22 -8.68
N ALA A 38 7.73 -2.47 -8.63
CA ALA A 38 8.32 -3.47 -7.75
C ALA A 38 8.36 -4.83 -8.42
N ARG A 39 9.39 -5.59 -8.11
CA ARG A 39 9.53 -6.97 -8.57
C ARG A 39 9.92 -7.83 -7.38
N GLY A 40 9.42 -9.04 -7.37
CA GLY A 40 9.78 -9.95 -6.30
C GLY A 40 8.99 -11.23 -6.35
N LEU A 41 9.24 -12.08 -5.37
CA LEU A 41 8.54 -13.32 -5.18
C LEU A 41 7.90 -13.30 -3.80
N GLY A 42 6.61 -13.47 -3.77
CA GLY A 42 5.86 -13.45 -2.52
C GLY A 42 5.38 -14.83 -2.12
N THR A 43 5.06 -14.95 -0.85
CA THR A 43 4.59 -16.21 -0.30
C THR A 43 3.12 -16.47 -0.55
N HIS A 44 2.39 -15.46 -1.00
CA HIS A 44 0.94 -15.58 -1.21
C HIS A 44 0.56 -15.76 -2.67
N GLY A 45 1.49 -16.18 -3.49
CA GLY A 45 1.19 -16.35 -4.90
C GLY A 45 0.95 -15.05 -5.65
N LEU A 46 1.18 -13.96 -5.02
CA LEU A 46 0.99 -12.64 -5.59
C LEU A 46 1.66 -12.48 -6.93
N ARG A 47 2.80 -13.10 -7.09
CA ARG A 47 3.66 -12.91 -8.25
C ARG A 47 3.54 -14.04 -9.25
N THR A 48 2.57 -14.90 -9.07
CA THR A 48 2.47 -16.03 -9.98
C THR A 48 1.78 -15.60 -11.24
N GLY A 49 2.52 -15.42 -12.26
CA GLY A 49 2.02 -15.41 -13.60
C GLY A 49 1.28 -14.19 -14.10
N ASN A 50 0.56 -13.52 -13.29
CA ASN A 50 -0.35 -12.48 -13.77
C ASN A 50 0.21 -11.08 -13.71
N TRP A 51 1.34 -10.95 -13.13
CA TRP A 51 1.87 -9.63 -12.84
C TRP A 51 2.83 -9.12 -13.91
N ARG A 52 3.02 -9.88 -14.93
CA ARG A 52 4.04 -9.48 -15.90
C ARG A 52 3.62 -8.37 -16.81
N LYS A 53 2.35 -8.21 -17.09
CA LYS A 53 1.94 -7.18 -18.03
C LYS A 53 2.02 -5.80 -17.42
N ASP A 54 1.39 -5.62 -16.28
CA ASP A 54 1.42 -4.34 -15.59
C ASP A 54 2.40 -4.36 -14.43
N GLY A 55 3.02 -5.51 -14.17
CA GLY A 55 3.96 -5.66 -13.09
C GLY A 55 3.31 -5.54 -11.73
N ASN A 56 4.14 -5.25 -10.75
CA ASN A 56 3.71 -4.94 -9.40
C ASN A 56 4.09 -3.51 -9.07
N ILE A 57 3.37 -2.96 -8.11
CA ILE A 57 3.70 -1.65 -7.57
C ILE A 57 3.89 -1.73 -6.07
N ARG A 58 4.69 -0.82 -5.57
CA ARG A 58 4.88 -0.59 -4.14
C ARG A 58 4.37 0.80 -3.82
N ILE A 59 3.53 0.88 -2.82
CA ILE A 59 2.96 2.15 -2.37
C ILE A 59 3.38 2.35 -0.92
N ASP A 60 3.97 3.50 -0.63
CA ASP A 60 4.34 3.88 0.72
C ASP A 60 3.50 5.06 1.16
N ILE A 61 2.89 4.93 2.34
CA ILE A 61 2.07 5.96 2.96
C ILE A 61 2.59 6.20 4.36
N VAL A 62 2.85 7.45 4.71
CA VAL A 62 3.20 7.82 6.08
C VAL A 62 2.02 8.57 6.66
N ALA A 63 1.43 8.04 7.71
CA ALA A 63 0.22 8.58 8.30
C ALA A 63 0.11 8.16 9.76
N ASP A 64 -0.93 8.62 10.43
CA ASP A 64 -1.22 8.16 11.77
C ASP A 64 -1.61 6.67 11.76
N SER A 65 -1.35 5.98 12.85
CA SER A 65 -1.60 4.55 12.91
C SER A 65 -3.08 4.21 12.71
N ASP A 66 -3.98 5.05 13.19
CA ASP A 66 -5.41 4.83 12.99
C ASP A 66 -5.80 4.91 11.51
N GLN A 67 -5.24 5.87 10.79
CA GLN A 67 -5.51 5.99 9.36
C GLN A 67 -4.95 4.78 8.62
N CYS A 68 -3.74 4.35 8.96
CA CYS A 68 -3.15 3.16 8.35
C CYS A 68 -4.02 1.93 8.58
N ALA A 69 -4.56 1.78 9.79
CA ALA A 69 -5.44 0.65 10.09
C ALA A 69 -6.70 0.67 9.23
N ARG A 70 -7.29 1.85 9.03
CA ARG A 70 -8.48 1.97 8.17
C ARG A 70 -8.17 1.62 6.73
N ILE A 71 -7.01 2.04 6.25
CA ILE A 71 -6.59 1.71 4.88
C ILE A 71 -6.45 0.19 4.74
N VAL A 72 -5.75 -0.44 5.69
CA VAL A 72 -5.53 -1.90 5.65
C VAL A 72 -6.88 -2.64 5.63
N ASP A 73 -7.79 -2.25 6.50
CA ASP A 73 -9.09 -2.92 6.58
C ASP A 73 -9.86 -2.78 5.27
N GLN A 74 -9.86 -1.59 4.70
CA GLN A 74 -10.60 -1.34 3.46
C GLN A 74 -10.01 -2.11 2.29
N LEU A 75 -8.70 -2.08 2.14
CA LEU A 75 -8.06 -2.77 1.02
C LEU A 75 -8.18 -4.28 1.15
N ARG A 76 -8.10 -4.80 2.37
CA ARG A 76 -8.28 -6.22 2.59
C ARG A 76 -9.68 -6.65 2.21
N ALA A 77 -10.69 -5.86 2.58
CA ALA A 77 -12.07 -6.17 2.25
C ALA A 77 -12.32 -6.14 0.74
N ASP A 78 -11.70 -5.18 0.04
CA ASP A 78 -12.01 -4.96 -1.38
C ASP A 78 -11.17 -5.80 -2.32
N TYR A 79 -9.94 -6.14 -1.96
CA TYR A 79 -9.00 -6.70 -2.93
C TYR A 79 -8.37 -8.02 -2.54
N ASP A 80 -8.35 -8.39 -1.26
CA ASP A 80 -7.56 -9.54 -0.82
C ASP A 80 -8.00 -10.85 -1.44
N ARG A 81 -9.27 -10.97 -1.78
CA ARG A 81 -9.80 -12.20 -2.36
C ARG A 81 -9.31 -12.42 -3.79
N ASP A 82 -9.27 -11.35 -4.58
CA ASP A 82 -9.12 -11.48 -6.03
C ASP A 82 -7.74 -11.06 -6.53
N TYR A 83 -6.96 -10.42 -5.71
CA TYR A 83 -5.67 -9.87 -6.12
C TYR A 83 -4.59 -10.22 -5.10
N GLY A 84 -3.34 -10.25 -5.58
CA GLY A 84 -2.21 -10.35 -4.68
C GLY A 84 -2.04 -9.05 -3.91
N LEU A 85 -1.98 -9.16 -2.59
CA LEU A 85 -1.93 -7.99 -1.73
C LEU A 85 -1.04 -8.29 -0.54
N LEU A 86 0.09 -7.59 -0.46
CA LEU A 86 0.99 -7.69 0.69
C LEU A 86 1.05 -6.33 1.36
N MET A 87 0.73 -6.29 2.63
CA MET A 87 0.78 -5.04 3.39
C MET A 87 1.53 -5.26 4.68
N TYR A 88 2.37 -4.31 5.03
CA TYR A 88 3.06 -4.32 6.31
C TYR A 88 3.30 -2.89 6.75
N SER A 89 3.51 -2.71 8.04
CA SER A 89 3.73 -1.38 8.58
C SER A 89 4.79 -1.40 9.66
N CYS A 90 5.36 -0.24 9.91
CA CYS A 90 6.30 -0.05 10.99
C CYS A 90 6.24 1.40 11.47
N PRO A 91 6.67 1.64 12.72
CA PRO A 91 6.76 3.01 13.22
C PRO A 91 7.91 3.74 12.54
N VAL A 92 7.69 5.01 12.26
CA VAL A 92 8.73 5.89 11.73
C VAL A 92 8.66 7.24 12.43
N ASP A 93 9.73 7.99 12.33
CA ASP A 93 9.74 9.38 12.74
C ASP A 93 9.74 10.25 11.50
N LEU A 94 8.71 11.08 11.37
CA LEU A 94 8.61 12.02 10.26
C LEU A 94 9.34 13.28 10.63
N HIS A 95 10.31 13.67 9.79
CA HIS A 95 11.09 14.87 9.98
C HIS A 95 10.62 15.92 8.99
N GLY A 96 10.27 17.04 9.51
CA GLY A 96 9.76 18.07 8.62
C GLY A 96 9.16 19.24 9.36
#